data_f209b0ce3b549e903be88a7defc2e93e
#
_entry.id   f209b0ce3b549e903be88a7defc2e93e
#
_cell.length_a   1.000
_cell.length_b   1.000
_cell.length_c   1.000
_cell.angle_alpha   90.00
_cell.angle_beta   90.00
_cell.angle_gamma   90.00
#
_symmetry.space_group_name_H-M   'P 1'
#
loop_
_entity.id
_entity.type
_entity.pdbx_description
1 polymer ?
#
loop_
_entity_poly.entity_id
_entity_poly.type
_entity_poly.pdbx_seq_one_letter_code
_entity_poly.pdbx_strand_id
1 'polypeptide(L)'
;MNGELIAGYIKENWIWIVAILAVLTAAVTLVFERSKKIRPGSKADEEAPKTVMKGKQLAVCSGGGLMVSGYAASIIGTRKDQQDSYAVVPLGKGENDADGLLGIVCDGMGGLAAGKKASNTGVVTFLEQFQRNGDPSADYPARARAAIDKADEKVVEISRKLGEGQRAGTTLISAYVTDGKLFWCSVGDSRIYHYRRGALKQLTRDHNYMLLLQEQVRKGTLTREQAEADPESEALISFIGRDGVPLVDTEKQGITLEMGDMIVLCSDGLYKALPEAEIQELIRRYEDKPAFLPGVLTASAMDKWHRHQDNTTVVVLSCR
;
A
#
# COMPACT_ATOMS: atom_id res chain seq x y z
N MET A 1 16.18 55.73 -13.48
CA MET A 1 14.85 56.12 -12.92
C MET A 1 15.13 56.94 -11.71
N ASN A 2 14.75 58.23 -11.70
CA ASN A 2 15.24 59.21 -10.75
C ASN A 2 14.60 59.03 -9.37
N GLY A 3 15.42 59.14 -8.32
CA GLY A 3 14.99 58.99 -6.92
C GLY A 3 13.85 59.96 -6.49
N GLU A 4 13.66 61.04 -7.16
CA GLU A 4 12.57 62.01 -6.93
C GLU A 4 11.19 61.48 -7.33
N LEU A 5 11.09 60.63 -8.36
CA LEU A 5 9.83 59.98 -8.77
C LEU A 5 9.37 58.90 -7.74
N ILE A 6 10.32 58.19 -7.15
CA ILE A 6 10.06 57.18 -6.14
C ILE A 6 9.61 57.87 -4.83
N ALA A 7 10.26 58.98 -4.43
CA ALA A 7 9.91 59.76 -3.28
C ALA A 7 8.52 60.38 -3.40
N GLY A 8 8.13 60.88 -4.59
CA GLY A 8 6.80 61.40 -4.87
C GLY A 8 5.71 60.31 -4.74
N TYR A 9 5.93 59.14 -5.30
CA TYR A 9 4.97 58.04 -5.24
C TYR A 9 4.77 57.51 -3.80
N ILE A 10 5.84 57.46 -3.01
CA ILE A 10 5.77 57.05 -1.60
C ILE A 10 4.98 58.08 -0.78
N LYS A 11 5.13 59.38 -1.08
CA LYS A 11 4.47 60.47 -0.34
C LYS A 11 2.95 60.53 -0.60
N GLU A 12 2.51 60.14 -1.82
CA GLU A 12 1.08 60.08 -2.17
C GLU A 12 0.38 58.81 -1.69
N ASN A 13 1.13 57.71 -1.59
CA ASN A 13 0.58 56.41 -1.27
C ASN A 13 0.99 55.84 0.11
N TRP A 14 1.61 56.68 0.97
CA TRP A 14 2.18 56.22 2.23
C TRP A 14 1.16 55.55 3.16
N ILE A 15 -0.10 55.99 3.16
CA ILE A 15 -1.19 55.40 3.96
C ILE A 15 -1.46 53.94 3.54
N TRP A 16 -1.47 53.67 2.22
CA TRP A 16 -1.66 52.33 1.71
C TRP A 16 -0.45 51.43 1.92
N ILE A 17 0.75 52.02 1.87
CA ILE A 17 2.00 51.26 2.13
C ILE A 17 2.06 50.86 3.62
N VAL A 18 1.68 51.77 4.53
CA VAL A 18 1.60 51.46 5.96
C VAL A 18 0.50 50.44 6.26
N ALA A 19 -0.66 50.52 5.60
CA ALA A 19 -1.73 49.51 5.74
C ALA A 19 -1.31 48.12 5.27
N ILE A 20 -0.62 48.04 4.15
CA ILE A 20 -0.11 46.76 3.62
C ILE A 20 0.97 46.17 4.55
N LEU A 21 1.87 47.00 5.06
CA LEU A 21 2.88 46.59 6.04
C LEU A 21 2.25 46.12 7.37
N ALA A 22 1.20 46.79 7.83
CA ALA A 22 0.48 46.37 9.03
C ALA A 22 -0.25 45.03 8.86
N VAL A 23 -0.84 44.77 7.66
CA VAL A 23 -1.47 43.47 7.33
C VAL A 23 -0.41 42.37 7.22
N LEU A 24 0.74 42.65 6.60
CA LEU A 24 1.85 41.69 6.50
C LEU A 24 2.46 41.36 7.86
N THR A 25 2.64 42.37 8.73
CA THR A 25 3.13 42.14 10.10
C THR A 25 2.12 41.37 10.93
N ALA A 26 0.82 41.64 10.83
CA ALA A 26 -0.22 40.86 11.49
C ALA A 26 -0.28 39.41 11.00
N ALA A 27 -0.12 39.17 9.68
CA ALA A 27 -0.06 37.85 9.10
C ALA A 27 1.18 37.09 9.59
N VAL A 28 2.35 37.72 9.62
CA VAL A 28 3.60 37.11 10.14
C VAL A 28 3.49 36.81 11.62
N THR A 29 2.88 37.69 12.42
CA THR A 29 2.67 37.48 13.87
C THR A 29 1.69 36.33 14.12
N LEU A 30 0.63 36.19 13.31
CA LEU A 30 -0.33 35.08 13.39
C LEU A 30 0.32 33.75 13.00
N VAL A 31 1.20 33.76 12.03
CA VAL A 31 1.99 32.54 11.63
C VAL A 31 3.00 32.21 12.74
N PHE A 32 3.64 33.22 13.35
CA PHE A 32 4.62 32.99 14.43
C PHE A 32 3.94 32.60 15.75
N GLU A 33 2.75 33.08 16.05
CA GLU A 33 1.95 32.63 17.19
C GLU A 33 1.39 31.23 17.01
N ARG A 34 1.03 30.86 15.78
CA ARG A 34 0.68 29.46 15.43
C ARG A 34 1.88 28.53 15.56
N SER A 35 3.08 28.97 15.17
CA SER A 35 4.31 28.13 15.32
C SER A 35 4.77 28.06 16.80
N LYS A 36 4.50 29.05 17.64
CA LYS A 36 4.79 28.97 19.08
C LYS A 36 3.84 28.06 19.87
N LYS A 37 2.67 27.75 19.33
CA LYS A 37 1.77 26.74 19.91
C LYS A 37 2.21 25.30 19.62
N ILE A 38 3.18 25.10 18.75
CA ILE A 38 3.88 23.82 18.60
C ILE A 38 5.02 23.82 19.63
N ARG A 39 4.71 23.47 20.88
CA ARG A 39 5.73 23.19 21.90
C ARG A 39 6.49 21.93 21.47
N PRO A 40 7.84 21.92 21.45
CA PRO A 40 8.57 20.67 21.32
C PRO A 40 8.38 19.88 22.62
N GLY A 41 7.73 18.74 22.49
CA GLY A 41 7.88 17.56 23.31
C GLY A 41 7.96 17.70 24.83
N SER A 42 6.84 17.74 25.51
CA SER A 42 6.68 16.81 26.63
C SER A 42 6.40 15.44 26.02
N LYS A 43 7.01 14.39 26.58
CA LYS A 43 6.61 12.98 26.34
C LYS A 43 5.12 12.87 26.70
N ALA A 44 4.25 13.26 25.77
CA ALA A 44 2.88 12.86 25.78
C ALA A 44 2.93 11.42 25.30
N ASP A 45 2.53 10.49 26.15
CA ASP A 45 2.04 9.20 25.73
C ASP A 45 1.05 9.48 24.59
N GLU A 46 1.46 9.22 23.36
CA GLU A 46 0.59 9.29 22.19
C GLU A 46 -0.41 8.16 22.40
N GLU A 47 -1.55 8.49 22.99
CA GLU A 47 -2.66 7.57 23.13
C GLU A 47 -2.95 7.02 21.75
N ALA A 48 -2.88 5.70 21.61
CA ALA A 48 -3.37 4.97 20.45
C ALA A 48 -4.77 5.50 20.09
N PRO A 49 -5.11 5.63 18.81
CA PRO A 49 -6.41 6.16 18.39
C PRO A 49 -7.53 5.45 19.16
N LYS A 50 -8.42 6.24 19.77
CA LYS A 50 -9.40 5.78 20.78
C LYS A 50 -10.38 4.70 20.33
N THR A 51 -10.31 4.26 19.06
CA THR A 51 -11.19 3.21 18.50
C THR A 51 -10.46 2.32 17.52
N VAL A 52 -9.31 1.76 17.90
CA VAL A 52 -8.68 0.71 17.08
C VAL A 52 -9.38 -0.61 17.34
N MET A 53 -10.16 -1.07 16.40
CA MET A 53 -10.77 -2.40 16.48
C MET A 53 -9.68 -3.46 16.33
N LYS A 54 -9.70 -4.46 17.22
CA LYS A 54 -8.90 -5.67 17.08
C LYS A 54 -9.24 -6.32 15.74
N GLY A 55 -8.25 -6.47 14.86
CA GLY A 55 -8.41 -7.16 13.59
C GLY A 55 -8.93 -8.59 13.86
N LYS A 56 -9.85 -9.04 13.01
CA LYS A 56 -10.33 -10.42 13.09
C LYS A 56 -9.18 -11.36 12.75
N GLN A 57 -8.88 -12.32 13.63
CA GLN A 57 -8.01 -13.44 13.25
C GLN A 57 -8.76 -14.26 12.22
N LEU A 58 -8.20 -14.33 11.01
CA LEU A 58 -8.87 -14.95 9.87
C LEU A 58 -8.45 -16.40 9.68
N ALA A 59 -7.16 -16.69 9.96
CA ALA A 59 -6.62 -18.04 9.81
C ALA A 59 -5.37 -18.25 10.69
N VAL A 60 -5.06 -19.50 10.97
CA VAL A 60 -3.85 -19.95 11.65
C VAL A 60 -3.37 -21.20 10.94
N CYS A 61 -2.06 -21.32 10.74
CA CYS A 61 -1.43 -22.58 10.33
C CYS A 61 -0.19 -22.86 11.19
N SER A 62 0.26 -24.11 11.22
CA SER A 62 1.53 -24.50 11.82
C SER A 62 2.34 -25.29 10.80
N GLY A 63 3.59 -24.87 10.56
CA GLY A 63 4.49 -25.54 9.64
C GLY A 63 5.93 -25.11 9.88
N GLY A 64 6.91 -26.01 9.73
CA GLY A 64 8.31 -25.72 9.94
C GLY A 64 8.67 -25.25 11.37
N GLY A 65 7.89 -25.63 12.38
CA GLY A 65 8.12 -25.23 13.78
C GLY A 65 7.63 -23.82 14.14
N LEU A 66 6.97 -23.12 13.22
CA LEU A 66 6.37 -21.80 13.43
C LEU A 66 4.85 -21.87 13.39
N MET A 67 4.20 -21.13 14.27
CA MET A 67 2.78 -20.83 14.19
C MET A 67 2.59 -19.51 13.46
N VAL A 68 1.83 -19.51 12.38
CA VAL A 68 1.56 -18.31 11.59
C VAL A 68 0.09 -17.94 11.71
N SER A 69 -0.16 -16.70 12.12
CA SER A 69 -1.51 -16.14 12.26
C SER A 69 -1.73 -15.01 11.28
N GLY A 70 -2.90 -15.02 10.61
CA GLY A 70 -3.27 -14.01 9.64
C GLY A 70 -4.35 -13.07 10.15
N TYR A 71 -4.15 -11.77 9.95
CA TYR A 71 -5.04 -10.68 10.36
C TYR A 71 -5.23 -9.70 9.22
N ALA A 72 -6.39 -9.05 9.13
CA ALA A 72 -6.64 -8.04 8.12
C ALA A 72 -7.53 -6.91 8.61
N ALA A 73 -7.38 -5.75 7.98
CA ALA A 73 -8.30 -4.63 8.04
C ALA A 73 -8.39 -3.97 6.68
N SER A 74 -9.56 -3.44 6.36
CA SER A 74 -9.81 -2.71 5.12
C SER A 74 -10.76 -1.55 5.42
N ILE A 75 -10.41 -0.35 4.94
CA ILE A 75 -11.23 0.86 5.08
C ILE A 75 -11.50 1.46 3.71
N ILE A 76 -12.66 2.07 3.57
CA ILE A 76 -13.07 2.73 2.31
C ILE A 76 -12.35 4.06 2.10
N GLY A 77 -11.81 4.67 3.18
CA GLY A 77 -11.24 6.00 3.14
C GLY A 77 -12.31 7.05 2.83
N THR A 78 -11.99 7.97 1.94
CA THR A 78 -12.93 9.02 1.48
C THR A 78 -13.56 8.72 0.12
N ARG A 79 -13.33 7.52 -0.41
CA ARG A 79 -13.91 7.06 -1.68
C ARG A 79 -15.40 6.72 -1.52
N LYS A 80 -16.12 6.65 -2.62
CA LYS A 80 -17.53 6.25 -2.63
C LYS A 80 -17.71 4.73 -2.53
N ASP A 81 -16.77 3.99 -3.11
CA ASP A 81 -16.82 2.53 -3.22
C ASP A 81 -15.53 1.92 -2.69
N GLN A 82 -15.65 0.75 -2.05
CA GLN A 82 -14.51 -0.08 -1.70
C GLN A 82 -14.14 -0.94 -2.93
N GLN A 83 -12.98 -0.67 -3.52
CA GLN A 83 -12.46 -1.38 -4.68
C GLN A 83 -11.32 -2.34 -4.34
N ASP A 84 -10.78 -2.27 -3.13
CA ASP A 84 -9.86 -3.28 -2.63
C ASP A 84 -10.59 -4.58 -2.28
N SER A 85 -9.91 -5.69 -2.51
CA SER A 85 -10.34 -7.03 -2.07
C SER A 85 -9.16 -7.78 -1.47
N TYR A 86 -9.41 -8.65 -0.51
CA TYR A 86 -8.37 -9.46 0.12
C TYR A 86 -8.89 -10.83 0.55
N ALA A 87 -7.96 -11.76 0.75
CA ALA A 87 -8.23 -13.04 1.39
C ALA A 87 -7.07 -13.42 2.31
N VAL A 88 -7.38 -14.12 3.39
CA VAL A 88 -6.42 -14.83 4.24
C VAL A 88 -6.99 -16.21 4.50
N VAL A 89 -6.36 -17.23 3.94
CA VAL A 89 -6.89 -18.60 3.96
C VAL A 89 -5.81 -19.61 4.32
N PRO A 90 -6.12 -20.59 5.17
CA PRO A 90 -5.25 -21.73 5.37
C PRO A 90 -5.28 -22.59 4.10
N LEU A 91 -4.12 -23.12 3.71
CA LEU A 91 -3.98 -24.07 2.62
C LEU A 91 -3.40 -25.36 3.17
N GLY A 92 -4.00 -26.51 2.82
CA GLY A 92 -3.55 -27.80 3.28
C GLY A 92 -4.41 -28.93 2.70
N LYS A 93 -4.05 -30.18 3.02
CA LYS A 93 -4.72 -31.39 2.51
C LYS A 93 -6.05 -31.69 3.19
N GLY A 94 -6.47 -30.92 4.23
CA GLY A 94 -7.72 -31.10 4.97
C GLY A 94 -8.04 -29.89 5.84
N GLU A 95 -9.27 -29.81 6.37
CA GLU A 95 -9.73 -28.67 7.21
C GLU A 95 -8.92 -28.49 8.51
N ASN A 96 -8.23 -29.52 8.99
CA ASN A 96 -7.47 -29.51 10.25
C ASN A 96 -5.94 -29.59 10.05
N ASP A 97 -5.46 -29.77 8.83
CA ASP A 97 -4.03 -29.90 8.48
C ASP A 97 -3.62 -28.79 7.49
N ALA A 98 -3.75 -27.54 7.93
CA ALA A 98 -3.28 -26.43 7.14
C ALA A 98 -1.75 -26.37 7.18
N ASP A 99 -1.09 -26.84 6.12
CA ASP A 99 0.37 -26.82 5.96
C ASP A 99 0.90 -25.44 5.61
N GLY A 100 0.00 -24.49 5.27
CA GLY A 100 0.38 -23.14 4.88
C GLY A 100 -0.72 -22.11 5.09
N LEU A 101 -0.32 -20.85 5.03
CA LEU A 101 -1.19 -19.68 5.13
C LEU A 101 -0.96 -18.76 3.95
N LEU A 102 -2.03 -18.48 3.19
CA LEU A 102 -2.00 -17.58 2.04
C LEU A 102 -2.70 -16.27 2.38
N GLY A 103 -1.99 -15.15 2.22
CA GLY A 103 -2.54 -13.80 2.19
C GLY A 103 -2.58 -13.27 0.78
N ILE A 104 -3.67 -12.61 0.38
CA ILE A 104 -3.84 -11.96 -0.94
C ILE A 104 -4.42 -10.57 -0.72
N VAL A 105 -3.92 -9.58 -1.48
CA VAL A 105 -4.51 -8.25 -1.60
C VAL A 105 -4.57 -7.88 -3.08
N CYS A 106 -5.69 -7.34 -3.49
CA CYS A 106 -5.94 -6.81 -4.83
C CYS A 106 -6.55 -5.41 -4.70
N ASP A 107 -5.93 -4.42 -5.33
CA ASP A 107 -6.42 -3.05 -5.44
C ASP A 107 -7.07 -2.86 -6.80
N GLY A 108 -8.37 -2.58 -6.80
CA GLY A 108 -9.18 -2.55 -8.01
C GLY A 108 -9.25 -1.17 -8.65
N MET A 109 -8.97 -1.09 -9.93
CA MET A 109 -9.05 0.13 -10.72
C MET A 109 -10.13 0.04 -11.80
N GLY A 110 -10.78 1.16 -12.05
CA GLY A 110 -11.84 1.29 -13.06
C GLY A 110 -13.02 2.10 -12.55
N GLY A 111 -13.85 2.62 -13.46
CA GLY A 111 -15.00 3.44 -13.07
C GLY A 111 -16.04 2.65 -12.27
N LEU A 112 -16.63 3.29 -11.22
CA LEU A 112 -17.74 2.74 -10.41
C LEU A 112 -17.47 1.30 -9.88
N ALA A 113 -18.40 0.37 -10.12
CA ALA A 113 -18.34 -1.00 -9.64
C ALA A 113 -17.31 -1.89 -10.37
N ALA A 114 -16.63 -1.41 -11.43
CA ALA A 114 -15.74 -2.22 -12.24
C ALA A 114 -14.46 -2.61 -11.50
N GLY A 115 -13.83 -1.67 -10.77
CA GLY A 115 -12.65 -1.94 -9.96
C GLY A 115 -12.92 -2.96 -8.86
N LYS A 116 -14.01 -2.81 -8.10
CA LYS A 116 -14.43 -3.78 -7.09
C LYS A 116 -14.64 -5.18 -7.68
N LYS A 117 -15.27 -5.26 -8.86
CA LYS A 117 -15.48 -6.54 -9.52
C LYS A 117 -14.17 -7.16 -10.00
N ALA A 118 -13.24 -6.32 -10.51
CA ALA A 118 -11.92 -6.77 -10.93
C ALA A 118 -11.12 -7.32 -9.76
N SER A 119 -10.99 -6.58 -8.64
CA SER A 119 -10.22 -7.02 -7.48
C SER A 119 -10.80 -8.28 -6.84
N ASN A 120 -12.14 -8.35 -6.69
CA ASN A 120 -12.78 -9.57 -6.17
C ASN A 120 -12.56 -10.78 -7.09
N THR A 121 -12.68 -10.59 -8.43
CA THR A 121 -12.41 -11.64 -9.40
C THR A 121 -10.93 -12.06 -9.36
N GLY A 122 -10.00 -11.10 -9.21
CA GLY A 122 -8.58 -11.37 -9.04
C GLY A 122 -8.31 -12.27 -7.84
N VAL A 123 -8.81 -11.91 -6.65
CA VAL A 123 -8.65 -12.70 -5.42
C VAL A 123 -9.22 -14.11 -5.58
N VAL A 124 -10.48 -14.23 -6.01
CA VAL A 124 -11.18 -15.52 -6.11
C VAL A 124 -10.50 -16.42 -7.14
N THR A 125 -10.22 -15.90 -8.35
CA THR A 125 -9.62 -16.71 -9.42
C THR A 125 -8.20 -17.13 -9.08
N PHE A 126 -7.40 -16.21 -8.49
CA PHE A 126 -6.05 -16.56 -8.04
C PHE A 126 -6.10 -17.70 -7.01
N LEU A 127 -6.94 -17.57 -5.98
CA LEU A 127 -7.07 -18.58 -4.93
C LEU A 127 -7.49 -19.95 -5.49
N GLU A 128 -8.56 -19.97 -6.29
CA GLU A 128 -9.06 -21.22 -6.90
C GLU A 128 -8.01 -21.90 -7.76
N GLN A 129 -7.29 -21.13 -8.60
CA GLN A 129 -6.27 -21.70 -9.49
C GLN A 129 -5.03 -22.13 -8.72
N PHE A 130 -4.64 -21.36 -7.68
CA PHE A 130 -3.49 -21.66 -6.86
C PHE A 130 -3.65 -22.95 -6.05
N GLN A 131 -4.87 -23.29 -5.63
CA GLN A 131 -5.17 -24.50 -4.85
C GLN A 131 -5.26 -25.79 -5.70
N ARG A 132 -5.44 -25.69 -7.04
CA ARG A 132 -5.88 -26.84 -7.86
C ARG A 132 -4.92 -28.01 -7.95
N ASN A 133 -3.61 -27.87 -7.79
CA ASN A 133 -2.64 -28.88 -8.23
C ASN A 133 -1.58 -29.24 -7.17
N GLY A 134 -1.97 -29.94 -6.10
CA GLY A 134 -1.00 -30.50 -5.12
C GLY A 134 -0.31 -29.43 -4.27
N ASP A 135 0.91 -29.73 -3.80
CA ASP A 135 1.67 -28.83 -2.91
C ASP A 135 2.01 -27.49 -3.57
N PRO A 136 1.49 -26.35 -3.03
CA PRO A 136 1.76 -25.03 -3.60
C PRO A 136 3.22 -24.58 -3.54
N SER A 137 4.06 -25.16 -2.69
CA SER A 137 5.47 -24.79 -2.54
C SER A 137 6.38 -25.43 -3.57
N ALA A 138 5.98 -26.59 -4.16
CA ALA A 138 6.84 -27.39 -5.04
C ALA A 138 7.32 -26.63 -6.29
N ASP A 139 6.48 -25.74 -6.84
CA ASP A 139 6.83 -24.84 -7.94
C ASP A 139 6.02 -23.55 -7.83
N TYR A 140 6.28 -22.80 -6.76
CA TYR A 140 5.53 -21.59 -6.46
C TYR A 140 5.51 -20.59 -7.64
N PRO A 141 6.63 -20.27 -8.31
CA PRO A 141 6.62 -19.31 -9.41
C PRO A 141 5.72 -19.70 -10.58
N ALA A 142 5.75 -20.95 -11.01
CA ALA A 142 4.91 -21.43 -12.12
C ALA A 142 3.43 -21.43 -11.72
N ARG A 143 3.11 -21.82 -10.49
CA ARG A 143 1.73 -21.83 -9.98
C ARG A 143 1.17 -20.43 -9.82
N ALA A 144 1.96 -19.51 -9.24
CA ALA A 144 1.58 -18.12 -9.11
C ALA A 144 1.36 -17.49 -10.49
N ARG A 145 2.25 -17.76 -11.45
CA ARG A 145 2.10 -17.29 -12.83
C ARG A 145 0.82 -17.80 -13.48
N ALA A 146 0.53 -19.09 -13.41
CA ALA A 146 -0.70 -19.67 -13.96
C ALA A 146 -1.97 -19.09 -13.32
N ALA A 147 -1.94 -18.84 -12.00
CA ALA A 147 -3.05 -18.22 -11.29
C ALA A 147 -3.26 -16.76 -11.71
N ILE A 148 -2.16 -16.00 -11.91
CA ILE A 148 -2.18 -14.61 -12.40
C ILE A 148 -2.73 -14.58 -13.83
N ASP A 149 -2.24 -15.42 -14.73
CA ASP A 149 -2.70 -15.46 -16.13
C ASP A 149 -4.21 -15.78 -16.19
N LYS A 150 -4.68 -16.71 -15.34
CA LYS A 150 -6.10 -17.03 -15.26
C LYS A 150 -6.94 -15.87 -14.69
N ALA A 151 -6.43 -15.17 -13.70
CA ALA A 151 -7.09 -13.98 -13.17
C ALA A 151 -7.16 -12.88 -14.23
N ASP A 152 -6.09 -12.67 -15.01
CA ASP A 152 -6.07 -11.70 -16.12
C ASP A 152 -7.15 -12.01 -17.16
N GLU A 153 -7.25 -13.25 -17.65
CA GLU A 153 -8.32 -13.67 -18.55
C GLU A 153 -9.72 -13.30 -18.02
N LYS A 154 -9.97 -13.57 -16.73
CA LYS A 154 -11.27 -13.33 -16.10
C LYS A 154 -11.59 -11.85 -15.94
N VAL A 155 -10.60 -11.02 -15.62
CA VAL A 155 -10.78 -9.56 -15.50
C VAL A 155 -10.92 -8.92 -16.88
N VAL A 156 -10.21 -9.39 -17.90
CA VAL A 156 -10.42 -8.98 -19.30
C VAL A 156 -11.84 -9.28 -19.77
N GLU A 157 -12.43 -10.43 -19.42
CA GLU A 157 -13.84 -10.72 -19.70
C GLU A 157 -14.79 -9.69 -19.09
N ILE A 158 -14.45 -9.12 -17.92
CA ILE A 158 -15.22 -8.03 -17.29
C ILE A 158 -15.17 -6.78 -18.17
N SER A 159 -13.98 -6.35 -18.57
CA SER A 159 -13.77 -5.17 -19.41
C SER A 159 -14.54 -5.29 -20.73
N ARG A 160 -14.51 -6.46 -21.38
CA ARG A 160 -15.26 -6.71 -22.61
C ARG A 160 -16.79 -6.56 -22.46
N LYS A 161 -17.31 -6.88 -21.26
CA LYS A 161 -18.76 -6.73 -20.95
C LYS A 161 -19.17 -5.31 -20.59
N LEU A 162 -18.23 -4.43 -20.24
CA LEU A 162 -18.51 -3.03 -19.90
C LEU A 162 -18.71 -2.15 -21.13
N GLY A 163 -18.26 -2.59 -22.31
CA GLY A 163 -18.34 -1.84 -23.56
C GLY A 163 -17.09 -1.04 -23.89
N GLU A 164 -17.10 -0.39 -25.06
CA GLU A 164 -15.95 0.34 -25.58
C GLU A 164 -15.50 1.47 -24.63
N GLY A 165 -14.18 1.58 -24.44
CA GLY A 165 -13.56 2.63 -23.64
C GLY A 165 -13.57 2.40 -22.13
N GLN A 166 -14.28 1.38 -21.62
CA GLN A 166 -14.28 1.06 -20.20
C GLN A 166 -13.33 -0.13 -19.92
N ARG A 167 -12.45 0.07 -18.96
CA ARG A 167 -11.50 -0.97 -18.54
C ARG A 167 -11.65 -1.21 -17.04
N ALA A 168 -11.62 -2.48 -16.66
CA ALA A 168 -11.48 -2.95 -15.31
C ALA A 168 -10.09 -3.55 -15.16
N GLY A 169 -9.42 -3.26 -14.06
CA GLY A 169 -8.11 -3.83 -13.75
C GLY A 169 -7.93 -3.98 -12.25
N THR A 170 -6.89 -4.66 -11.86
CA THR A 170 -6.53 -4.76 -10.45
C THR A 170 -5.05 -5.07 -10.28
N THR A 171 -4.44 -4.61 -9.19
CA THR A 171 -3.17 -5.15 -8.71
C THR A 171 -3.40 -6.55 -8.16
N LEU A 172 -2.33 -7.28 -7.92
CA LEU A 172 -2.37 -8.51 -7.14
C LEU A 172 -1.04 -8.70 -6.42
N ILE A 173 -1.09 -8.85 -5.12
CA ILE A 173 0.02 -9.34 -4.31
C ILE A 173 -0.43 -10.55 -3.51
N SER A 174 0.44 -11.55 -3.40
CA SER A 174 0.19 -12.70 -2.54
C SER A 174 1.44 -13.11 -1.76
N ALA A 175 1.24 -13.53 -0.52
CA ALA A 175 2.25 -14.10 0.35
C ALA A 175 1.76 -15.45 0.88
N TYR A 176 2.53 -16.50 0.59
CA TYR A 176 2.26 -17.87 1.02
C TYR A 176 3.35 -18.33 1.98
N VAL A 177 2.96 -18.64 3.18
CA VAL A 177 3.86 -19.17 4.22
C VAL A 177 3.58 -20.65 4.38
N THR A 178 4.60 -21.48 4.21
CA THR A 178 4.55 -22.92 4.42
C THR A 178 5.93 -23.44 4.84
N ASP A 179 6.01 -24.45 5.69
CA ASP A 179 7.25 -25.06 6.19
C ASP A 179 8.33 -24.07 6.65
N GLY A 180 7.92 -22.99 7.33
CA GLY A 180 8.81 -21.96 7.81
C GLY A 180 9.43 -21.09 6.71
N LYS A 181 8.87 -21.10 5.50
CA LYS A 181 9.31 -20.29 4.36
C LYS A 181 8.20 -19.39 3.85
N LEU A 182 8.60 -18.21 3.40
CA LEU A 182 7.74 -17.25 2.70
C LEU A 182 8.00 -17.32 1.20
N PHE A 183 6.96 -17.54 0.44
CA PHE A 183 6.89 -17.31 -1.00
C PHE A 183 5.95 -16.15 -1.28
N TRP A 184 6.24 -15.36 -2.32
CA TRP A 184 5.38 -14.23 -2.67
C TRP A 184 5.39 -13.97 -4.18
N CYS A 185 4.32 -13.32 -4.66
CA CYS A 185 4.28 -12.76 -6.00
C CYS A 185 3.62 -11.37 -5.98
N SER A 186 3.95 -10.55 -7.00
CA SER A 186 3.34 -9.25 -7.18
C SER A 186 3.12 -8.88 -8.63
N VAL A 187 2.01 -8.17 -8.87
CA VAL A 187 1.64 -7.46 -10.09
C VAL A 187 1.01 -6.14 -9.68
N GLY A 188 1.54 -5.03 -10.20
CA GLY A 188 1.09 -3.69 -9.85
C GLY A 188 1.99 -3.02 -8.81
N ASP A 189 1.45 -2.07 -8.08
CA ASP A 189 2.15 -1.23 -7.10
C ASP A 189 1.71 -1.47 -5.65
N SER A 190 0.81 -2.39 -5.38
CA SER A 190 0.58 -2.88 -4.03
C SER A 190 1.84 -3.53 -3.47
N ARG A 191 2.11 -3.40 -2.18
CA ARG A 191 3.41 -3.74 -1.60
C ARG A 191 3.35 -4.85 -0.58
N ILE A 192 4.43 -5.66 -0.54
CA ILE A 192 4.72 -6.64 0.50
C ILE A 192 5.95 -6.19 1.25
N TYR A 193 5.83 -6.08 2.57
CA TYR A 193 6.93 -5.79 3.47
C TYR A 193 7.24 -7.01 4.35
N HIS A 194 8.51 -7.20 4.66
CA HIS A 194 9.01 -8.13 5.67
C HIS A 194 9.60 -7.34 6.81
N TYR A 195 9.04 -7.53 8.00
CA TYR A 195 9.56 -6.98 9.25
C TYR A 195 10.27 -8.07 10.04
N ARG A 196 11.52 -7.81 10.40
CA ARG A 196 12.35 -8.69 11.21
C ARG A 196 13.25 -7.89 12.14
N ARG A 197 13.22 -8.16 13.45
CA ARG A 197 14.13 -7.58 14.44
C ARG A 197 14.20 -6.05 14.39
N GLY A 198 13.05 -5.40 14.26
CA GLY A 198 12.95 -3.95 14.23
C GLY A 198 13.17 -3.31 12.84
N ALA A 199 13.57 -4.07 11.84
CA ALA A 199 13.80 -3.56 10.47
C ALA A 199 12.64 -3.94 9.54
N LEU A 200 12.15 -2.97 8.76
CA LEU A 200 11.16 -3.15 7.71
C LEU A 200 11.84 -3.14 6.34
N LYS A 201 11.56 -4.13 5.51
CA LYS A 201 12.09 -4.25 4.15
C LYS A 201 10.95 -4.46 3.17
N GLN A 202 10.81 -3.59 2.17
CA GLN A 202 9.95 -3.85 1.02
C GLN A 202 10.54 -5.01 0.19
N LEU A 203 9.71 -6.01 -0.11
CA LEU A 203 10.08 -7.17 -0.93
C LEU A 203 9.74 -6.96 -2.41
N THR A 204 8.61 -6.32 -2.67
CA THR A 204 8.10 -6.02 -4.02
C THR A 204 8.75 -4.76 -4.58
N ARG A 205 8.67 -4.59 -5.89
CA ARG A 205 8.89 -3.31 -6.57
C ARG A 205 7.58 -2.87 -7.22
N ASP A 206 7.38 -1.56 -7.31
CA ASP A 206 6.16 -1.02 -7.91
C ASP A 206 6.24 -1.15 -9.43
N HIS A 207 5.25 -1.79 -10.05
CA HIS A 207 5.17 -1.92 -11.51
C HIS A 207 4.44 -0.70 -12.11
N ASN A 208 4.97 0.48 -11.87
CA ASN A 208 4.51 1.76 -12.41
C ASN A 208 5.58 2.37 -13.35
N TYR A 209 5.24 3.48 -13.99
CA TYR A 209 6.12 4.13 -14.97
C TYR A 209 7.42 4.64 -14.34
N MET A 210 7.42 4.96 -13.04
CA MET A 210 8.63 5.32 -12.30
C MET A 210 9.72 4.25 -12.42
N LEU A 211 9.36 2.96 -12.53
CA LEU A 211 10.33 1.89 -12.77
C LEU A 211 11.14 2.09 -14.05
N LEU A 212 10.49 2.56 -15.12
CA LEU A 212 11.15 2.85 -16.41
C LEU A 212 11.95 4.15 -16.32
N LEU A 213 11.44 5.17 -15.63
CA LEU A 213 12.15 6.45 -15.42
C LEU A 213 13.43 6.23 -14.59
N GLN A 214 13.39 5.41 -13.57
CA GLN A 214 14.58 5.05 -12.78
C GLN A 214 15.65 4.36 -13.61
N GLU A 215 15.28 3.56 -14.61
CA GLU A 215 16.24 2.97 -15.55
C GLU A 215 16.91 4.05 -16.41
N GLN A 216 16.16 5.08 -16.84
CA GLN A 216 16.71 6.22 -17.55
C GLN A 216 17.66 7.07 -16.69
N VAL A 217 17.31 7.24 -15.41
CA VAL A 217 18.20 7.90 -14.43
C VAL A 217 19.50 7.11 -14.26
N ARG A 218 19.43 5.78 -14.14
CA ARG A 218 20.64 4.93 -14.07
C ARG A 218 21.52 5.02 -15.32
N LYS A 219 20.91 5.18 -16.49
CA LYS A 219 21.63 5.37 -17.77
C LYS A 219 22.15 6.81 -17.96
N GLY A 220 21.81 7.74 -17.07
CA GLY A 220 22.22 9.15 -17.16
C GLY A 220 21.47 9.95 -18.22
N THR A 221 20.35 9.45 -18.75
CA THR A 221 19.53 10.14 -19.77
C THR A 221 18.42 11.00 -19.15
N LEU A 222 18.16 10.84 -17.84
CA LEU A 222 17.19 11.61 -17.08
C LEU A 222 17.77 11.94 -15.71
N THR A 223 17.42 13.09 -15.10
CA THR A 223 17.75 13.36 -13.70
C THR A 223 16.70 12.76 -12.77
N ARG A 224 17.03 12.60 -11.48
CA ARG A 224 16.08 12.12 -10.49
C ARG A 224 14.90 13.07 -10.35
N GLU A 225 15.15 14.38 -10.32
CA GLU A 225 14.16 15.43 -10.20
C GLU A 225 13.18 15.42 -11.38
N GLN A 226 13.69 15.16 -12.60
CA GLN A 226 12.85 15.01 -13.78
C GLN A 226 11.96 13.77 -13.72
N ALA A 227 12.50 12.65 -13.22
CA ALA A 227 11.73 11.43 -13.04
C ALA A 227 10.62 11.60 -11.99
N GLU A 228 10.93 12.25 -10.85
CA GLU A 228 9.97 12.50 -9.76
C GLU A 228 8.90 13.53 -10.16
N ALA A 229 9.19 14.44 -11.06
CA ALA A 229 8.27 15.45 -11.58
C ALA A 229 7.39 14.94 -12.74
N ASP A 230 7.62 13.74 -13.25
CA ASP A 230 6.84 13.20 -14.36
C ASP A 230 5.41 12.89 -13.91
N PRO A 231 4.38 13.49 -14.53
CA PRO A 231 2.98 13.32 -14.11
C PRO A 231 2.45 11.89 -14.29
N GLU A 232 3.10 11.08 -15.14
CA GLU A 232 2.72 9.68 -15.37
C GLU A 232 3.53 8.71 -14.51
N SER A 233 4.44 9.19 -13.67
CA SER A 233 5.35 8.37 -12.86
C SER A 233 4.64 7.25 -12.07
N GLU A 234 3.42 7.51 -11.57
CA GLU A 234 2.60 6.55 -10.84
C GLU A 234 1.70 5.67 -11.73
N ALA A 235 1.65 5.91 -13.05
CA ALA A 235 0.81 5.13 -13.95
C ALA A 235 1.27 3.67 -13.99
N LEU A 236 0.34 2.73 -13.77
CA LEU A 236 0.65 1.30 -13.77
C LEU A 236 1.04 0.81 -15.18
N ILE A 237 2.18 0.15 -15.27
CA ILE A 237 2.67 -0.50 -16.50
C ILE A 237 2.39 -2.01 -16.53
N SER A 238 2.04 -2.61 -15.38
CA SER A 238 1.62 -4.01 -15.28
C SER A 238 0.50 -4.13 -14.25
N PHE A 239 -0.60 -4.75 -14.64
CA PHE A 239 -1.78 -5.02 -13.81
C PHE A 239 -2.61 -6.16 -14.43
N ILE A 240 -3.48 -6.78 -13.66
CA ILE A 240 -4.44 -7.80 -14.09
C ILE A 240 -5.63 -7.14 -14.78
N GLY A 241 -6.03 -7.65 -15.93
CA GLY A 241 -7.07 -7.06 -16.79
C GLY A 241 -6.52 -6.29 -18.00
N ARG A 242 -5.20 -6.45 -18.26
CA ARG A 242 -4.50 -5.78 -19.35
C ARG A 242 -4.53 -6.56 -20.68
N ASP A 243 -4.96 -7.82 -20.68
CA ASP A 243 -4.83 -8.80 -21.80
C ASP A 243 -3.36 -9.21 -22.00
N GLY A 244 -2.82 -9.84 -20.97
CA GLY A 244 -1.42 -10.21 -20.78
C GLY A 244 -0.69 -9.35 -19.76
N VAL A 245 -0.10 -9.99 -18.76
CA VAL A 245 0.60 -9.34 -17.64
C VAL A 245 2.11 -9.29 -17.91
N PRO A 246 2.67 -8.11 -18.28
CA PRO A 246 4.06 -8.03 -18.75
C PRO A 246 5.10 -8.20 -17.64
N LEU A 247 4.79 -7.75 -16.42
CA LEU A 247 5.68 -7.86 -15.27
C LEU A 247 4.99 -8.65 -14.16
N VAL A 248 5.65 -9.69 -13.71
CA VAL A 248 5.29 -10.51 -12.55
C VAL A 248 6.55 -10.75 -11.75
N ASP A 249 6.60 -10.29 -10.52
CA ASP A 249 7.70 -10.58 -9.61
C ASP A 249 7.33 -11.73 -8.69
N THR A 250 8.28 -12.64 -8.46
CA THR A 250 8.06 -13.82 -7.60
C THR A 250 9.31 -14.17 -6.80
N GLU A 251 9.12 -14.62 -5.57
CA GLU A 251 10.16 -15.30 -4.78
C GLU A 251 10.27 -16.76 -5.23
N LYS A 252 11.49 -17.19 -5.62
CA LYS A 252 11.73 -18.50 -6.21
C LYS A 252 12.18 -19.58 -5.24
N GLN A 253 12.93 -19.19 -4.21
CA GLN A 253 13.61 -20.14 -3.30
C GLN A 253 12.93 -20.23 -1.93
N GLY A 254 12.06 -19.27 -1.65
CA GLY A 254 11.46 -19.10 -0.33
C GLY A 254 12.41 -18.42 0.66
N ILE A 255 11.91 -17.39 1.34
CA ILE A 255 12.62 -16.69 2.41
C ILE A 255 12.39 -17.47 3.70
N THR A 256 13.44 -17.95 4.35
CA THR A 256 13.31 -18.60 5.66
C THR A 256 12.81 -17.59 6.70
N LEU A 257 11.73 -17.94 7.38
CA LEU A 257 11.12 -17.12 8.42
C LEU A 257 11.66 -17.50 9.80
N GLU A 258 11.60 -16.53 10.71
CA GLU A 258 11.99 -16.67 12.11
C GLU A 258 10.81 -16.28 13.01
N MET A 259 10.85 -16.74 14.25
CA MET A 259 9.92 -16.28 15.30
C MET A 259 9.98 -14.76 15.45
N GLY A 260 8.84 -14.09 15.46
CA GLY A 260 8.74 -12.63 15.51
C GLY A 260 8.69 -11.94 14.15
N ASP A 261 8.92 -12.66 13.05
CA ASP A 261 8.72 -12.09 11.72
C ASP A 261 7.26 -11.70 11.46
N MET A 262 7.08 -10.62 10.72
CA MET A 262 5.78 -10.21 10.20
C MET A 262 5.88 -9.91 8.71
N ILE A 263 4.90 -10.39 7.97
CA ILE A 263 4.72 -10.08 6.56
C ILE A 263 3.50 -9.18 6.45
N VAL A 264 3.69 -7.98 5.88
CA VAL A 264 2.62 -6.99 5.72
C VAL A 264 2.36 -6.80 4.24
N LEU A 265 1.14 -7.11 3.81
CA LEU A 265 0.65 -6.83 2.47
C LEU A 265 -0.28 -5.62 2.55
N CYS A 266 -0.14 -4.68 1.63
CA CYS A 266 -1.01 -3.51 1.61
C CYS A 266 -1.28 -2.97 0.20
N SER A 267 -2.45 -2.35 0.02
CA SER A 267 -2.74 -1.47 -1.12
C SER A 267 -2.01 -0.12 -0.97
N ASP A 268 -2.02 0.68 -2.03
CA ASP A 268 -1.32 1.95 -2.10
C ASP A 268 -1.81 3.00 -1.09
N GLY A 269 -3.08 2.91 -0.68
CA GLY A 269 -3.66 3.78 0.34
C GLY A 269 -2.92 3.76 1.69
N LEU A 270 -2.10 2.74 1.99
CA LEU A 270 -1.27 2.73 3.18
C LEU A 270 0.00 3.57 2.99
N TYR A 271 0.86 3.20 2.03
CA TYR A 271 2.19 3.78 1.91
C TYR A 271 2.20 5.17 1.26
N LYS A 272 1.14 5.54 0.55
CA LYS A 272 0.93 6.91 0.09
C LYS A 272 0.54 7.86 1.23
N ALA A 273 -0.11 7.35 2.26
CA ALA A 273 -0.48 8.12 3.44
C ALA A 273 0.61 8.14 4.52
N LEU A 274 1.29 7.00 4.74
CA LEU A 274 2.29 6.84 5.80
C LEU A 274 3.68 6.58 5.20
N PRO A 275 4.70 7.39 5.56
CA PRO A 275 6.09 7.07 5.27
C PRO A 275 6.51 5.71 5.84
N GLU A 276 7.44 5.00 5.16
CA GLU A 276 7.89 3.66 5.60
C GLU A 276 8.46 3.65 7.03
N ALA A 277 9.15 4.70 7.44
CA ALA A 277 9.65 4.84 8.80
C ALA A 277 8.53 4.87 9.85
N GLU A 278 7.38 5.46 9.51
CA GLU A 278 6.21 5.50 10.40
C GLU A 278 5.50 4.14 10.42
N ILE A 279 5.38 3.48 9.27
CA ILE A 279 4.87 2.10 9.18
C ILE A 279 5.75 1.17 10.05
N GLN A 280 7.07 1.27 9.93
CA GLN A 280 8.02 0.49 10.73
C GLN A 280 7.85 0.73 12.23
N GLU A 281 7.72 1.98 12.66
CA GLU A 281 7.53 2.32 14.07
C GLU A 281 6.20 1.81 14.62
N LEU A 282 5.12 1.87 13.84
CA LEU A 282 3.84 1.28 14.22
C LEU A 282 3.94 -0.24 14.35
N ILE A 283 4.62 -0.93 13.43
CA ILE A 283 4.84 -2.38 13.52
C ILE A 283 5.64 -2.70 14.79
N ARG A 284 6.73 -1.99 15.05
CA ARG A 284 7.56 -2.17 16.26
C ARG A 284 6.76 -1.99 17.55
N ARG A 285 5.87 -0.99 17.61
CA ARG A 285 5.04 -0.69 18.78
C ARG A 285 4.00 -1.78 19.06
N TYR A 286 3.56 -2.48 18.03
CA TYR A 286 2.52 -3.51 18.12
C TYR A 286 3.02 -4.93 17.83
N GLU A 287 4.35 -5.17 17.85
CA GLU A 287 4.94 -6.48 17.53
C GLU A 287 4.43 -7.60 18.45
N ASP A 288 4.16 -7.31 19.73
CA ASP A 288 3.57 -8.26 20.67
C ASP A 288 2.05 -8.43 20.49
N LYS A 289 1.40 -7.57 19.72
CA LYS A 289 -0.04 -7.49 19.52
C LYS A 289 -0.44 -7.44 18.03
N PRO A 290 0.03 -8.37 17.20
CA PRO A 290 -0.16 -8.30 15.73
C PRO A 290 -1.63 -8.29 15.31
N ALA A 291 -2.54 -8.78 16.14
CA ALA A 291 -3.98 -8.73 15.88
C ALA A 291 -4.53 -7.29 15.78
N PHE A 292 -3.88 -6.30 16.38
CA PHE A 292 -4.30 -4.91 16.30
C PHE A 292 -3.65 -4.17 15.12
N LEU A 293 -2.54 -4.69 14.61
CA LEU A 293 -1.70 -3.99 13.65
C LEU A 293 -2.41 -3.57 12.36
N PRO A 294 -3.22 -4.41 11.68
CA PRO A 294 -3.94 -3.97 10.50
C PRO A 294 -4.87 -2.78 10.77
N GLY A 295 -5.60 -2.83 11.89
CA GLY A 295 -6.50 -1.74 12.30
C GLY A 295 -5.75 -0.45 12.68
N VAL A 296 -4.60 -0.57 13.34
CA VAL A 296 -3.73 0.58 13.67
C VAL A 296 -3.20 1.24 12.40
N LEU A 297 -2.67 0.46 11.47
CA LEU A 297 -2.12 0.98 10.22
C LEU A 297 -3.18 1.69 9.37
N THR A 298 -4.36 1.08 9.19
CA THR A 298 -5.45 1.70 8.42
C THR A 298 -6.01 2.95 9.10
N ALA A 299 -6.15 2.96 10.44
CA ALA A 299 -6.58 4.14 11.18
C ALA A 299 -5.55 5.28 11.09
N SER A 300 -4.25 4.97 11.24
CA SER A 300 -3.18 5.97 11.12
C SER A 300 -3.11 6.57 9.72
N ALA A 301 -3.33 5.76 8.66
CA ALA A 301 -3.42 6.27 7.30
C ALA A 301 -4.60 7.24 7.14
N MET A 302 -5.78 6.88 7.68
CA MET A 302 -6.97 7.75 7.65
C MET A 302 -6.75 9.06 8.39
N ASP A 303 -6.09 9.06 9.55
CA ASP A 303 -5.81 10.25 10.35
C ASP A 303 -4.86 11.23 9.64
N LYS A 304 -3.94 10.72 8.83
CA LYS A 304 -2.99 11.54 8.04
C LYS A 304 -3.64 12.21 6.84
N TRP A 305 -4.48 11.50 6.11
CA TRP A 305 -5.01 11.90 4.81
C TRP A 305 -6.54 11.98 4.74
N HIS A 306 -7.20 12.28 5.84
CA HIS A 306 -8.65 12.27 6.02
C HIS A 306 -9.49 12.92 4.90
N ARG A 307 -8.92 13.82 4.07
CA ARG A 307 -9.66 14.46 2.96
C ARG A 307 -9.57 13.71 1.62
N HIS A 308 -8.53 12.91 1.41
CA HIS A 308 -8.22 12.26 0.13
C HIS A 308 -7.76 10.80 0.31
N GLN A 309 -8.05 10.21 1.46
CA GLN A 309 -7.65 8.84 1.73
C GLN A 309 -8.29 7.87 0.76
N ASP A 310 -7.47 7.06 0.10
CA ASP A 310 -7.92 5.99 -0.76
C ASP A 310 -8.43 4.79 0.03
N ASN A 311 -9.03 3.84 -0.67
CA ASN A 311 -9.22 2.52 -0.11
C ASN A 311 -7.89 2.03 0.45
N THR A 312 -7.91 1.49 1.65
CA THR A 312 -6.69 1.04 2.31
C THR A 312 -6.91 -0.32 2.91
N THR A 313 -6.22 -1.30 2.40
CA THR A 313 -6.29 -2.68 2.85
C THR A 313 -4.93 -3.12 3.36
N VAL A 314 -4.91 -3.73 4.54
CA VAL A 314 -3.71 -4.27 5.17
C VAL A 314 -3.98 -5.70 5.62
N VAL A 315 -3.11 -6.63 5.20
CA VAL A 315 -3.04 -8.00 5.68
C VAL A 315 -1.71 -8.19 6.41
N VAL A 316 -1.74 -8.82 7.58
CA VAL A 316 -0.55 -9.14 8.38
C VAL A 316 -0.51 -10.64 8.63
N LEU A 317 0.60 -11.29 8.23
CA LEU A 317 0.93 -12.66 8.63
C LEU A 317 2.03 -12.58 9.69
N SER A 318 1.76 -13.07 10.89
CA SER A 318 2.70 -12.99 12.02
C SER A 318 3.18 -14.37 12.42
N CYS A 319 4.51 -14.55 12.51
CA CYS A 319 5.18 -15.78 12.90
C CYS A 319 5.46 -15.82 14.41
N ARG A 320 5.07 -16.91 15.09
CA ARG A 320 5.26 -17.13 16.52
C ARG A 320 5.72 -18.54 16.83
#